data_c60de80ee009be71437f778b9b3f72f8
#
_entry.id   c60de80ee009be71437f778b9b3f72f8
#
_cell.length_a   1.000
_cell.length_b   1.000
_cell.length_c   1.000
_cell.angle_alpha   90.00
_cell.angle_beta   90.00
_cell.angle_gamma   90.00
#
_symmetry.space_group_name_H-M   'P 1'
#
loop_
_entity.id
_entity.type
_entity.pdbx_description
1 polymer ?
#
loop_
_entity_poly.entity_id
_entity_poly.type
_entity_poly.pdbx_seq_one_letter_code
_entity_poly.pdbx_strand_id
1 'polypeptide(L)' 'MTRSLTAIIERDGDGYVSLCPELDVASQGDSVEQARANLREALELFFEAASSEEVSRRLSGEVFVTQVEVTCG' A
#
# COMPACT_ATOMS: atom_id res chain seq x y z
N MET A 1 -14.98 -11.71 -0.36
CA MET A 1 -13.91 -11.89 -1.37
C MET A 1 -12.62 -11.24 -0.87
N THR A 2 -11.50 -11.89 -1.06
CA THR A 2 -10.20 -11.40 -0.63
C THR A 2 -9.36 -11.00 -1.85
N ARG A 3 -8.65 -9.89 -1.73
CA ARG A 3 -7.72 -9.43 -2.76
C ARG A 3 -6.33 -9.31 -2.15
N SER A 4 -5.33 -9.58 -2.96
CA SER A 4 -3.95 -9.34 -2.57
C SER A 4 -3.51 -8.01 -3.18
N LEU A 5 -3.08 -7.11 -2.32
CA LEU A 5 -2.57 -5.80 -2.72
C LEU A 5 -1.16 -5.64 -2.19
N THR A 6 -0.41 -4.74 -2.80
CA THR A 6 0.98 -4.50 -2.42
C THR A 6 1.06 -3.57 -1.23
N ALA A 7 1.99 -3.86 -0.32
CA ALA A 7 2.35 -2.95 0.75
C ALA A 7 3.85 -2.68 0.65
N ILE A 8 4.22 -1.42 0.52
CA ILE A 8 5.61 -0.99 0.55
C ILE A 8 5.81 -0.25 1.85
N ILE A 9 6.77 -0.69 2.66
CA ILE A 9 6.98 -0.14 3.99
C ILE A 9 8.40 0.37 4.09
N GLU A 10 8.55 1.62 4.57
CA GLU A 10 9.85 2.24 4.72
C GLU A 10 9.96 2.86 6.11
N ARG A 11 11.18 2.93 6.60
CA ARG A 11 11.44 3.65 7.83
C ARG A 11 11.30 5.16 7.58
N ASP A 12 10.64 5.84 8.51
CA ASP A 12 10.49 7.28 8.46
C ASP A 12 10.69 7.83 9.89
N GLY A 13 11.87 8.39 10.14
CA GLY A 13 12.22 8.84 11.48
C GLY A 13 12.24 7.67 12.45
N ASP A 14 11.47 7.78 13.52
CA ASP A 14 11.37 6.73 14.54
C ASP A 14 10.30 5.70 14.23
N GLY A 15 9.57 5.88 13.16
CA GLY A 15 8.48 4.98 12.80
C GLY A 15 8.61 4.45 11.39
N TYR A 16 7.48 4.03 10.84
CA TYR A 16 7.42 3.44 9.51
C TYR A 16 6.20 3.98 8.78
N VAL A 17 6.37 4.20 7.48
CA VAL A 17 5.24 4.53 6.59
C VAL A 17 4.97 3.35 5.69
N SER A 18 3.73 3.19 5.31
CA SER A 18 3.29 2.11 4.43
C SER A 18 2.48 2.69 3.28
N LEU A 19 2.63 2.09 2.11
CA LEU A 19 1.97 2.57 0.90
C LEU A 19 1.44 1.39 0.11
N CYS A 20 0.19 1.51 -0.33
CA CYS A 20 -0.39 0.61 -1.32
C CYS A 20 -0.39 1.35 -2.66
N PRO A 21 0.52 1.04 -3.58
CA PRO A 21 0.62 1.78 -4.83
C PRO A 21 -0.58 1.58 -5.76
N GLU A 22 -1.23 0.43 -5.70
CA GLU A 22 -2.39 0.16 -6.55
C GLU A 22 -3.53 1.14 -6.30
N LEU A 23 -3.71 1.55 -5.07
CA LEU A 23 -4.81 2.42 -4.67
C LEU A 23 -4.36 3.80 -4.20
N ASP A 24 -3.05 4.01 -4.12
CA ASP A 24 -2.47 5.25 -3.62
C ASP A 24 -3.00 5.58 -2.22
N VAL A 25 -3.05 4.57 -1.37
CA VAL A 25 -3.45 4.69 0.04
C VAL A 25 -2.22 4.47 0.90
N ALA A 26 -2.04 5.32 1.89
CA ALA A 26 -0.89 5.25 2.78
C ALA A 26 -1.32 5.23 4.24
N SER A 27 -0.44 4.71 5.08
CA SER A 27 -0.63 4.73 6.52
C SER A 27 0.74 4.73 7.20
N GLN A 28 0.76 4.57 8.50
CA GLN A 28 2.01 4.61 9.27
C GLN A 28 1.85 3.81 10.56
N GLY A 29 2.96 3.56 11.24
CA GLY A 29 2.96 2.88 12.50
C GLY A 29 4.33 2.94 13.15
N ASP A 30 4.43 2.46 14.39
CA ASP A 30 5.68 2.47 15.16
C ASP A 30 6.57 1.28 14.83
N SER A 31 6.03 0.29 14.15
CA SER A 31 6.77 -0.89 13.71
C SER A 31 6.31 -1.27 12.32
N VAL A 32 7.06 -2.16 11.67
CA VAL A 32 6.67 -2.69 10.36
C VAL A 32 5.31 -3.37 10.45
N GLU A 33 5.11 -4.20 11.49
CA GLU A 33 3.85 -4.90 11.67
C GLU A 33 2.69 -3.94 11.89
N GLN A 34 2.92 -2.88 12.66
CA GLN A 34 1.87 -1.90 12.92
C GLN A 34 1.55 -1.08 11.67
N ALA A 35 2.58 -0.65 10.94
CA ALA A 35 2.36 0.09 9.69
C ALA A 35 1.58 -0.76 8.67
N ARG A 36 1.89 -2.06 8.61
CA ARG A 36 1.19 -2.99 7.75
C ARG A 36 -0.27 -3.16 8.18
N ALA A 37 -0.50 -3.37 9.46
CA ALA A 37 -1.86 -3.53 10.00
C ALA A 37 -2.69 -2.27 9.80
N ASN A 38 -2.09 -1.10 10.00
CA ASN A 38 -2.79 0.16 9.82
C ASN A 38 -3.11 0.41 8.35
N LEU A 39 -2.22 0.01 7.45
CA LEU A 39 -2.51 0.11 6.01
C LEU A 39 -3.67 -0.80 5.63
N ARG A 40 -3.68 -2.03 6.16
CA ARG A 40 -4.78 -2.97 5.93
C ARG A 40 -6.11 -2.35 6.35
N GLU A 41 -6.15 -1.75 7.53
CA GLU A 41 -7.36 -1.10 8.02
C GLU A 41 -7.79 0.05 7.11
N ALA A 42 -6.83 0.88 6.67
CA ALA A 42 -7.12 1.97 5.76
C ALA A 42 -7.67 1.46 4.43
N LEU A 43 -7.13 0.36 3.92
CA LEU A 43 -7.61 -0.24 2.69
C LEU A 43 -9.01 -0.82 2.84
N GLU A 44 -9.28 -1.44 3.98
CA GLU A 44 -10.62 -1.98 4.26
C GLU A 44 -11.65 -0.86 4.31
N LEU A 45 -11.29 0.27 4.93
CA LEU A 45 -12.16 1.44 4.98
C LEU A 45 -12.38 2.03 3.59
N PHE A 46 -11.34 2.05 2.76
CA PHE A 46 -11.47 2.51 1.38
C PHE A 46 -12.51 1.67 0.63
N PHE A 47 -12.42 0.34 0.73
CA PHE A 47 -13.34 -0.53 0.03
C PHE A 47 -14.78 -0.42 0.55
N GLU A 48 -14.96 -0.08 1.83
CA GLU A 48 -16.29 0.13 2.38
C GLU A 48 -16.93 1.40 1.85
N ALA A 49 -16.13 2.44 1.63
CA ALA A 49 -16.63 3.76 1.24
C ALA A 49 -16.70 3.97 -0.27
N ALA A 50 -15.83 3.32 -1.03
CA ALA A 50 -15.73 3.57 -2.46
C ALA A 50 -16.80 2.82 -3.23
N SER A 51 -17.28 3.45 -4.30
CA SER A 51 -18.23 2.80 -5.21
C SER A 51 -17.52 1.73 -6.03
N SER A 52 -18.30 0.82 -6.61
CA SER A 52 -17.74 -0.20 -7.50
C SER A 52 -17.01 0.42 -8.68
N GLU A 53 -17.51 1.53 -9.19
CA GLU A 53 -16.88 2.23 -10.31
C GLU A 53 -15.51 2.80 -9.90
N GLU A 54 -15.43 3.39 -8.71
CA GLU A 54 -14.18 3.93 -8.23
C GLU A 54 -13.15 2.83 -8.00
N VAL A 55 -13.56 1.73 -7.41
CA VAL A 55 -12.67 0.58 -7.19
C VAL A 55 -12.15 0.06 -8.52
N SER A 56 -13.02 -0.14 -9.50
CA SER A 56 -12.61 -0.61 -10.82
C SER A 56 -11.65 0.36 -11.50
N ARG A 57 -11.93 1.65 -11.41
CA ARG A 57 -11.07 2.67 -12.02
C ARG A 57 -9.69 2.67 -11.39
N ARG A 58 -9.60 2.59 -10.07
CA ARG A 58 -8.33 2.58 -9.36
C ARG A 58 -7.53 1.32 -9.62
N LEU A 59 -8.19 0.18 -9.73
CA LEU A 59 -7.52 -1.10 -9.93
C LEU A 59 -7.25 -1.42 -11.40
N SER A 60 -7.70 -0.58 -12.33
CA SER A 60 -7.48 -0.81 -13.76
C SER A 60 -6.04 -0.51 -14.19
N GLY A 61 -5.31 0.27 -13.42
CA GLY A 61 -3.91 0.54 -13.70
C GLY A 61 -3.06 -0.65 -13.30
N GLU A 62 -1.92 -0.81 -13.94
CA GLU A 62 -0.97 -1.85 -13.60
C GLU A 62 0.18 -1.24 -12.81
N VAL A 63 0.51 -1.88 -11.69
CA VAL A 63 1.65 -1.46 -10.87
C VAL A 63 2.58 -2.66 -10.72
N PHE A 64 3.83 -2.47 -11.05
CA PHE A 64 4.84 -3.50 -10.94
C PHE A 64 5.86 -3.09 -9.87
N VAL A 65 6.09 -3.98 -8.92
CA VAL A 65 7.10 -3.77 -7.89
C VAL A 65 8.19 -4.79 -8.15
N THR A 66 9.37 -4.32 -8.46
CA THR A 66 10.46 -5.21 -8.82
C THR A 66 11.78 -4.66 -8.32
N GLN A 67 12.82 -5.42 -8.51
CA GLN A 67 14.18 -5.01 -8.16
C GLN A 67 14.99 -4.82 -9.42
N VAL A 68 15.91 -3.87 -9.37
CA VAL A 68 16.80 -3.57 -10.48
C VAL A 68 18.24 -3.66 -9.96
N GLU A 69 19.09 -4.36 -10.67
CA GLU A 69 20.49 -4.43 -10.32
C GLU A 69 21.23 -3.25 -10.95
N VAL A 70 22.02 -2.57 -10.15
CA VAL A 70 22.78 -1.42 -10.63
C VAL A 70 24.23 -1.60 -10.22
N THR A 71 25.13 -1.14 -11.04
CA THR A 71 26.55 -1.12 -10.71
C THR A 71 26.86 0.20 -10.03
N CYS A 72 27.38 0.15 -8.81
CA CYS A 72 27.67 1.35 -8.04
C CYS A 72 29.08 1.29 -7.48
N GLY A 73 29.75 2.39 -7.57
CA GLY A 73 31.05 2.61 -7.02
C GLY A 73 32.18 1.86 -7.58
#